data_a337c57a7385c58c5f6a1210aab8b456
#
_entry.id   a337c57a7385c58c5f6a1210aab8b456
#
_cell.length_a   1.000
_cell.length_b   1.000
_cell.length_c   1.000
_cell.angle_alpha   90.00
_cell.angle_beta   90.00
_cell.angle_gamma   90.00
#
_symmetry.space_group_name_H-M   'P 1'
#
loop_
_entity.id
_entity.type
_entity.pdbx_description
1 polymer ?
#
loop_
_entity_poly.entity_id
_entity_poly.type
_entity_poly.pdbx_seq_one_letter_code
_entity_poly.pdbx_strand_id
1 'polypeptide(L)'
;MFSHFVEWFRRSGFSVCAAVLLLAALAMGQVAARAQNAGPLYGAHGVSPQAVRQGILGSCYFHASIAALAKVAPETLRNAINRNPGGGYQVRFLDGPEELVFPEDVKYGRAHSFDRSDGDWVLVLMRGYAQREVRKSLAGAIQRSTLIPVYAKPVALSWLDQSGLLLVAYDRAIRSVVNQDGIMNKAALKQALATQLSALGLPAAEAQALGGFLEEKGFFDALELTVEQNGEVFGAYKSVGQGGIPDRVIGAFMGKGRSQLIADNRLLFDQLRRLHTGGVAMVAATWPTPRGAEYSRTDLLVPNHAYTLLDYDEATHIVSLRNPWGDHPDPDGVFTLPLAAFLRAYEFYSYSE
;
A
#
# COMPACT_ATOMS: atom_id res chain seq x y z
N MET A 1 -29.34 24.99 16.65
CA MET A 1 -29.42 23.68 17.32
C MET A 1 -28.45 23.58 18.51
N PHE A 2 -27.20 24.04 18.41
CA PHE A 2 -26.19 24.01 19.49
C PHE A 2 -26.57 24.89 20.70
N SER A 3 -27.17 26.06 20.47
CA SER A 3 -27.60 26.99 21.54
C SER A 3 -28.69 26.40 22.43
N HIS A 4 -29.65 25.66 21.88
CA HIS A 4 -30.72 25.00 22.67
C HIS A 4 -30.23 23.82 23.47
N PHE A 5 -29.18 23.13 22.98
CA PHE A 5 -28.54 21.99 23.68
C PHE A 5 -27.77 22.47 24.92
N VAL A 6 -27.02 23.56 24.79
CA VAL A 6 -26.27 24.19 25.91
C VAL A 6 -27.21 24.72 26.98
N GLU A 7 -28.36 25.31 26.60
CA GLU A 7 -29.33 25.87 27.51
C GLU A 7 -30.12 24.80 28.29
N TRP A 8 -30.39 23.65 27.66
CA TRP A 8 -30.97 22.48 28.30
C TRP A 8 -30.03 21.89 29.37
N PHE A 9 -28.71 21.78 29.07
CA PHE A 9 -27.71 21.29 30.02
C PHE A 9 -27.53 22.23 31.23
N ARG A 10 -27.64 23.54 31.02
CA ARG A 10 -27.50 24.54 32.08
C ARG A 10 -28.69 24.47 33.08
N ARG A 11 -29.87 24.08 32.62
CA ARG A 11 -31.07 23.90 33.46
C ARG A 11 -31.11 22.56 34.22
N SER A 12 -30.35 21.56 33.75
CA SER A 12 -30.32 20.21 34.34
C SER A 12 -29.30 20.05 35.46
N GLY A 13 -28.55 21.09 35.84
CA GLY A 13 -27.55 21.02 36.92
C GLY A 13 -26.30 20.19 36.63
N PHE A 14 -26.15 19.70 35.39
CA PHE A 14 -24.95 18.97 34.98
C PHE A 14 -23.81 19.94 34.66
N SER A 15 -22.67 19.72 35.29
CA SER A 15 -21.42 20.47 34.98
C SER A 15 -21.01 20.28 33.54
N VAL A 16 -20.55 21.33 32.90
CA VAL A 16 -19.94 21.27 31.52
C VAL A 16 -18.85 20.23 31.47
N CYS A 17 -18.11 20.02 32.57
CA CYS A 17 -17.13 18.94 32.70
C CYS A 17 -17.72 17.54 32.56
N ALA A 18 -18.94 17.30 33.07
CA ALA A 18 -19.61 16.00 32.95
C ALA A 18 -20.06 15.72 31.51
N ALA A 19 -20.50 16.75 30.77
CA ALA A 19 -20.84 16.61 29.35
C ALA A 19 -19.63 16.36 28.48
N VAL A 20 -18.51 17.02 28.74
CA VAL A 20 -17.23 16.79 28.03
C VAL A 20 -16.69 15.40 28.34
N LEU A 21 -16.78 14.93 29.59
CA LEU A 21 -16.37 13.58 29.97
C LEU A 21 -17.26 12.50 29.34
N LEU A 22 -18.57 12.76 29.23
CA LEU A 22 -19.50 11.84 28.55
C LEU A 22 -19.23 11.75 27.05
N LEU A 23 -18.98 12.88 26.39
CA LEU A 23 -18.60 12.93 24.98
C LEU A 23 -17.25 12.27 24.73
N ALA A 24 -16.27 12.47 25.61
CA ALA A 24 -14.99 11.79 25.57
C ALA A 24 -15.13 10.29 25.80
N ALA A 25 -15.98 9.85 26.73
CA ALA A 25 -16.25 8.44 26.98
C ALA A 25 -17.00 7.77 25.81
N LEU A 26 -17.94 8.47 25.18
CA LEU A 26 -18.63 8.01 23.96
C LEU A 26 -17.66 7.92 22.77
N ALA A 27 -16.78 8.90 22.61
CA ALA A 27 -15.74 8.87 21.60
C ALA A 27 -14.75 7.72 21.84
N MET A 28 -14.31 7.51 23.08
CA MET A 28 -13.44 6.39 23.45
C MET A 28 -14.15 5.04 23.30
N GLY A 29 -15.44 4.95 23.62
CA GLY A 29 -16.25 3.74 23.40
C GLY A 29 -16.39 3.39 21.92
N GLN A 30 -16.54 4.38 21.03
CA GLN A 30 -16.56 4.16 19.58
C GLN A 30 -15.18 3.78 19.04
N VAL A 31 -14.10 4.33 19.60
CA VAL A 31 -12.72 3.94 19.26
C VAL A 31 -12.44 2.51 19.69
N ALA A 32 -12.87 2.11 20.89
CA ALA A 32 -12.72 0.75 21.39
C ALA A 32 -13.55 -0.27 20.60
N ALA A 33 -14.77 0.07 20.19
CA ALA A 33 -15.61 -0.77 19.34
C ALA A 33 -15.04 -0.92 17.92
N ARG A 34 -14.36 0.11 17.38
CA ARG A 34 -13.64 0.03 16.11
C ARG A 34 -12.40 -0.85 16.16
N ALA A 35 -11.72 -0.91 17.29
CA ALA A 35 -10.54 -1.77 17.49
C ALA A 35 -10.86 -3.27 17.55
N GLN A 36 -12.12 -3.66 17.85
CA GLN A 36 -12.52 -5.06 18.01
C GLN A 36 -12.79 -5.82 16.71
N ASN A 37 -12.82 -5.15 15.55
CA ASN A 37 -13.16 -5.77 14.25
C ASN A 37 -11.96 -5.95 13.30
N ALA A 38 -10.73 -5.71 13.73
CA ALA A 38 -9.53 -6.05 12.96
C ALA A 38 -9.14 -7.51 13.27
N GLY A 39 -8.92 -8.32 12.25
CA GLY A 39 -8.30 -9.64 12.40
C GLY A 39 -6.92 -9.54 13.10
N PRO A 40 -6.28 -10.66 13.44
CA PRO A 40 -4.94 -10.63 14.00
C PRO A 40 -3.98 -10.00 13.01
N LEU A 41 -3.20 -9.01 13.45
CA LEU A 41 -2.23 -8.35 12.59
C LEU A 41 -1.25 -9.35 11.99
N TYR A 42 -0.75 -10.27 12.80
CA TYR A 42 0.13 -11.36 12.36
C TYR A 42 -0.59 -12.69 12.50
N GLY A 43 -0.54 -13.52 11.46
CA GLY A 43 -1.07 -14.88 11.48
C GLY A 43 -0.09 -15.89 12.06
N ALA A 44 -0.35 -17.18 11.84
CA ALA A 44 0.45 -18.28 12.39
C ALA A 44 1.91 -18.29 11.93
N HIS A 45 2.17 -17.85 10.69
CA HIS A 45 3.52 -17.78 10.12
C HIS A 45 4.28 -16.49 10.50
N GLY A 46 3.64 -15.56 11.20
CA GLY A 46 4.24 -14.29 11.58
C GLY A 46 4.71 -13.46 10.37
N VAL A 47 5.83 -12.74 10.54
CA VAL A 47 6.48 -12.03 9.41
C VAL A 47 7.50 -12.96 8.78
N SER A 48 7.08 -13.66 7.74
CA SER A 48 7.91 -14.62 7.00
C SER A 48 7.51 -14.66 5.51
N PRO A 49 8.36 -15.17 4.61
CA PRO A 49 8.00 -15.34 3.21
C PRO A 49 6.74 -16.19 3.02
N GLN A 50 6.55 -17.23 3.83
CA GLN A 50 5.42 -18.16 3.76
C GLN A 50 4.08 -17.49 4.07
N ALA A 51 4.10 -16.46 4.92
CA ALA A 51 2.91 -15.68 5.26
C ALA A 51 2.40 -14.83 4.09
N VAL A 52 3.26 -14.48 3.13
CA VAL A 52 2.93 -13.55 2.04
C VAL A 52 2.20 -14.29 0.92
N ARG A 53 0.98 -13.86 0.60
CA ARG A 53 0.18 -14.41 -0.50
C ARG A 53 -0.55 -13.31 -1.25
N GLN A 54 -0.19 -13.11 -2.52
CA GLN A 54 -0.84 -12.15 -3.39
C GLN A 54 -2.31 -12.53 -3.63
N GLY A 55 -3.18 -11.51 -3.70
CA GLY A 55 -4.56 -11.65 -4.13
C GLY A 55 -4.74 -11.38 -5.62
N ILE A 56 -5.89 -10.77 -5.96
CA ILE A 56 -6.31 -10.57 -7.36
C ILE A 56 -5.62 -9.39 -8.06
N LEU A 57 -4.98 -8.48 -7.32
CA LEU A 57 -4.34 -7.30 -7.91
C LEU A 57 -3.02 -7.64 -8.61
N GLY A 58 -2.62 -6.85 -9.62
CA GLY A 58 -1.32 -6.93 -10.29
C GLY A 58 -0.16 -6.44 -9.41
N SER A 59 -0.09 -6.91 -8.17
CA SER A 59 0.82 -6.49 -7.11
C SER A 59 1.96 -7.50 -6.84
N CYS A 60 2.29 -8.33 -7.83
CA CYS A 60 3.34 -9.34 -7.71
C CYS A 60 4.69 -8.75 -7.26
N TYR A 61 5.08 -7.60 -7.84
CA TYR A 61 6.31 -6.89 -7.49
C TYR A 61 6.34 -6.48 -6.01
N PHE A 62 5.20 -6.04 -5.47
CA PHE A 62 5.05 -5.67 -4.06
C PHE A 62 5.17 -6.90 -3.15
N HIS A 63 4.36 -7.93 -3.40
CA HIS A 63 4.33 -9.14 -2.58
C HIS A 63 5.67 -9.91 -2.62
N ALA A 64 6.29 -10.02 -3.80
CA ALA A 64 7.61 -10.61 -3.92
C ALA A 64 8.67 -9.84 -3.11
N SER A 65 8.61 -8.50 -3.12
CA SER A 65 9.51 -7.66 -2.33
C SER A 65 9.28 -7.81 -0.82
N ILE A 66 8.01 -7.83 -0.38
CA ILE A 66 7.68 -8.05 1.03
C ILE A 66 8.14 -9.43 1.50
N ALA A 67 7.98 -10.48 0.67
CA ALA A 67 8.49 -11.81 1.00
C ALA A 67 10.03 -11.84 1.08
N ALA A 68 10.73 -11.15 0.17
CA ALA A 68 12.19 -11.02 0.22
C ALA A 68 12.66 -10.29 1.50
N LEU A 69 11.99 -9.18 1.86
CA LEU A 69 12.27 -8.44 3.08
C LEU A 69 11.92 -9.25 4.34
N ALA A 70 10.83 -9.99 4.33
CA ALA A 70 10.43 -10.86 5.44
C ALA A 70 11.46 -11.97 5.71
N LYS A 71 12.21 -12.39 4.68
CA LYS A 71 13.31 -13.35 4.82
C LYS A 71 14.54 -12.74 5.51
N VAL A 72 14.96 -11.55 5.07
CA VAL A 72 16.28 -11.00 5.48
C VAL A 72 16.18 -9.96 6.58
N ALA A 73 15.06 -9.26 6.70
CA ALA A 73 14.85 -8.15 7.63
C ALA A 73 13.42 -8.13 8.19
N PRO A 74 12.92 -9.22 8.82
CA PRO A 74 11.54 -9.31 9.31
C PRO A 74 11.22 -8.21 10.33
N GLU A 75 12.19 -7.81 11.16
CA GLU A 75 12.00 -6.76 12.16
C GLU A 75 11.82 -5.37 11.53
N THR A 76 12.41 -5.12 10.37
CA THR A 76 12.16 -3.87 9.62
C THR A 76 10.69 -3.75 9.25
N LEU A 77 10.07 -4.84 8.78
CA LEU A 77 8.64 -4.85 8.44
C LEU A 77 7.75 -4.77 9.70
N ARG A 78 8.13 -5.43 10.80
CA ARG A 78 7.42 -5.33 12.09
C ARG A 78 7.42 -3.90 12.60
N ASN A 79 8.59 -3.26 12.61
CA ASN A 79 8.79 -1.90 13.11
C ASN A 79 8.19 -0.82 12.19
N ALA A 80 7.87 -1.18 10.93
CA ALA A 80 7.17 -0.29 10.03
C ALA A 80 5.68 -0.14 10.36
N ILE A 81 5.08 -1.05 11.15
CA ILE A 81 3.66 -1.02 11.48
C ILE A 81 3.47 -0.67 12.95
N ASN A 82 2.87 0.48 13.22
CA ASN A 82 2.47 0.89 14.56
C ASN A 82 0.94 0.91 14.67
N ARG A 83 0.40 0.53 15.85
CA ARG A 83 -1.04 0.73 16.12
C ARG A 83 -1.30 2.21 16.35
N ASN A 84 -2.32 2.74 15.68
CA ASN A 84 -2.77 4.10 15.91
C ASN A 84 -3.72 4.11 17.13
N PRO A 85 -3.51 4.98 18.14
CA PRO A 85 -4.43 5.13 19.28
C PRO A 85 -5.86 5.45 18.87
N GLY A 86 -6.06 6.15 17.74
CA GLY A 86 -7.37 6.45 17.15
C GLY A 86 -8.03 5.29 16.39
N GLY A 87 -7.41 4.12 16.38
CA GLY A 87 -7.82 2.94 15.63
C GLY A 87 -7.06 2.81 14.30
N GLY A 88 -6.85 1.56 13.85
CA GLY A 88 -6.07 1.24 12.65
C GLY A 88 -4.57 1.24 12.89
N TYR A 89 -3.81 1.60 11.85
CA TYR A 89 -2.37 1.48 11.82
C TYR A 89 -1.70 2.72 11.23
N GLN A 90 -0.45 2.96 11.62
CA GLN A 90 0.48 3.87 10.98
C GLN A 90 1.59 3.05 10.35
N VAL A 91 1.84 3.26 9.06
CA VAL A 91 2.91 2.60 8.31
C VAL A 91 4.02 3.58 8.04
N ARG A 92 5.22 3.27 8.55
CA ARG A 92 6.41 4.09 8.37
C ARG A 92 7.24 3.60 7.20
N PHE A 93 7.58 4.52 6.31
CA PHE A 93 8.58 4.36 5.26
C PHE A 93 9.78 5.27 5.55
N LEU A 94 10.96 4.90 5.02
CA LEU A 94 12.18 5.67 5.29
C LEU A 94 12.25 7.02 4.57
N ASP A 95 11.39 7.24 3.58
CA ASP A 95 11.47 8.38 2.66
C ASP A 95 10.21 9.24 2.64
N GLY A 96 9.51 9.33 3.76
CA GLY A 96 8.32 10.17 3.86
C GLY A 96 7.63 10.12 5.22
N PRO A 97 6.50 10.81 5.36
CA PRO A 97 5.66 10.73 6.55
C PRO A 97 5.05 9.34 6.71
N GLU A 98 4.56 9.06 7.91
CA GLU A 98 3.79 7.86 8.20
C GLU A 98 2.44 7.89 7.46
N GLU A 99 2.05 6.76 6.90
CA GLU A 99 0.77 6.62 6.21
C GLU A 99 -0.27 5.98 7.15
N LEU A 100 -1.45 6.58 7.23
CA LEU A 100 -2.54 6.07 8.05
C LEU A 100 -3.33 5.00 7.29
N VAL A 101 -3.52 3.85 7.92
CA VAL A 101 -4.34 2.75 7.40
C VAL A 101 -5.46 2.48 8.40
N PHE A 102 -6.70 2.68 7.99
CA PHE A 102 -7.86 2.50 8.84
C PHE A 102 -8.36 1.05 8.81
N PRO A 103 -9.06 0.59 9.86
CA PRO A 103 -9.62 -0.76 9.89
C PRO A 103 -10.55 -1.04 8.71
N GLU A 104 -11.29 -0.03 8.24
CA GLU A 104 -12.18 -0.12 7.11
C GLU A 104 -11.44 -0.41 5.80
N ASP A 105 -10.24 0.17 5.64
CA ASP A 105 -9.40 -0.08 4.47
C ASP A 105 -8.92 -1.54 4.42
N VAL A 106 -8.50 -2.06 5.58
CA VAL A 106 -8.09 -3.47 5.71
C VAL A 106 -9.27 -4.39 5.45
N LYS A 107 -10.43 -4.12 6.06
CA LYS A 107 -11.66 -4.88 5.83
C LYS A 107 -12.06 -4.87 4.36
N TYR A 108 -11.97 -3.72 3.70
CA TYR A 108 -12.27 -3.59 2.27
C TYR A 108 -11.32 -4.43 1.42
N GLY A 109 -10.01 -4.33 1.65
CA GLY A 109 -9.02 -5.11 0.91
C GLY A 109 -9.18 -6.63 1.10
N ARG A 110 -9.56 -7.09 2.29
CA ARG A 110 -9.88 -8.50 2.56
C ARG A 110 -11.14 -8.94 1.82
N ALA A 111 -12.22 -8.16 1.90
CA ALA A 111 -13.49 -8.49 1.25
C ALA A 111 -13.35 -8.63 -0.28
N HIS A 112 -12.43 -7.88 -0.88
CA HIS A 112 -12.15 -7.93 -2.31
C HIS A 112 -10.96 -8.82 -2.68
N SER A 113 -10.42 -9.58 -1.74
CA SER A 113 -9.29 -10.50 -1.98
C SER A 113 -8.07 -9.83 -2.61
N PHE A 114 -7.77 -8.57 -2.25
CA PHE A 114 -6.58 -7.86 -2.75
C PHE A 114 -5.29 -8.46 -2.25
N ASP A 115 -5.35 -9.09 -1.08
CA ASP A 115 -4.28 -9.84 -0.43
C ASP A 115 -4.86 -11.09 0.25
N ARG A 116 -4.13 -12.20 0.21
CA ARG A 116 -4.50 -13.48 0.83
C ARG A 116 -3.49 -13.93 1.88
N SER A 117 -2.61 -13.03 2.29
CA SER A 117 -1.55 -13.30 3.26
C SER A 117 -2.09 -13.73 4.62
N ASP A 118 -1.26 -14.42 5.37
CA ASP A 118 -1.55 -14.88 6.72
C ASP A 118 -1.43 -13.70 7.72
N GLY A 119 -2.57 -13.26 8.25
CA GLY A 119 -2.71 -12.03 9.03
C GLY A 119 -2.87 -10.78 8.15
N ASP A 120 -3.11 -9.62 8.78
CA ASP A 120 -3.41 -8.37 8.09
C ASP A 120 -2.16 -7.53 7.75
N TRP A 121 -0.99 -7.91 8.22
CA TRP A 121 0.22 -7.10 8.14
C TRP A 121 0.66 -6.77 6.70
N VAL A 122 0.54 -7.72 5.76
CA VAL A 122 0.90 -7.48 4.35
C VAL A 122 -0.08 -6.50 3.73
N LEU A 123 -1.38 -6.68 3.98
CA LEU A 123 -2.43 -5.78 3.48
C LEU A 123 -2.30 -4.37 4.06
N VAL A 124 -1.93 -4.25 5.35
CA VAL A 124 -1.64 -2.96 6.00
C VAL A 124 -0.44 -2.28 5.32
N LEU A 125 0.67 -3.02 5.10
CA LEU A 125 1.84 -2.49 4.38
C LEU A 125 1.48 -2.12 2.94
N MET A 126 0.69 -2.94 2.23
CA MET A 126 0.25 -2.70 0.87
C MET A 126 -0.60 -1.42 0.77
N ARG A 127 -1.53 -1.24 1.70
CA ARG A 127 -2.38 -0.04 1.75
C ARG A 127 -1.57 1.21 2.03
N GLY A 128 -0.66 1.17 3.01
CA GLY A 128 0.25 2.29 3.29
C GLY A 128 1.17 2.60 2.10
N TYR A 129 1.74 1.57 1.47
CA TYR A 129 2.59 1.75 0.29
C TYR A 129 1.80 2.37 -0.88
N ALA A 130 0.58 1.93 -1.11
CA ALA A 130 -0.30 2.49 -2.13
C ALA A 130 -0.57 3.99 -1.89
N GLN A 131 -0.85 4.39 -0.66
CA GLN A 131 -1.02 5.80 -0.30
C GLN A 131 0.26 6.62 -0.53
N ARG A 132 1.41 6.07 -0.10
CA ARG A 132 2.73 6.69 -0.33
C ARG A 132 2.99 6.95 -1.82
N GLU A 133 2.72 5.99 -2.70
CA GLU A 133 2.92 6.14 -4.14
C GLU A 133 2.00 7.22 -4.73
N VAL A 134 0.73 7.24 -4.34
CA VAL A 134 -0.22 8.29 -4.75
C VAL A 134 0.25 9.66 -4.25
N ARG A 135 0.66 9.77 -2.98
CA ARG A 135 1.18 11.01 -2.40
C ARG A 135 2.41 11.53 -3.16
N LYS A 136 3.36 10.64 -3.49
CA LYS A 136 4.55 11.01 -4.30
C LYS A 136 4.18 11.46 -5.70
N SER A 137 3.25 10.78 -6.34
CA SER A 137 2.74 11.17 -7.66
C SER A 137 2.11 12.56 -7.63
N LEU A 138 1.25 12.83 -6.63
CA LEU A 138 0.63 14.13 -6.42
C LEU A 138 1.66 15.22 -6.13
N ALA A 139 2.60 14.98 -5.23
CA ALA A 139 3.67 15.93 -4.93
C ALA A 139 4.45 16.31 -6.20
N GLY A 140 4.81 15.32 -7.00
CA GLY A 140 5.45 15.55 -8.29
C GLY A 140 4.58 16.35 -9.28
N ALA A 141 3.27 16.07 -9.33
CA ALA A 141 2.32 16.82 -10.15
C ALA A 141 2.19 18.28 -9.69
N ILE A 142 2.07 18.54 -8.38
CA ILE A 142 2.03 19.89 -7.82
C ILE A 142 3.31 20.66 -8.17
N GLN A 143 4.48 20.05 -7.99
CA GLN A 143 5.76 20.71 -8.28
C GLN A 143 5.89 21.09 -9.76
N ARG A 144 5.49 20.21 -10.68
CA ARG A 144 5.57 20.43 -12.13
C ARG A 144 4.44 21.30 -12.69
N SER A 145 3.35 21.47 -11.96
CA SER A 145 2.19 22.23 -12.43
C SER A 145 2.53 23.69 -12.72
N THR A 146 2.15 24.16 -13.90
CA THR A 146 2.16 25.57 -14.28
C THR A 146 0.89 26.30 -13.87
N LEU A 147 -0.18 25.55 -13.53
CA LEU A 147 -1.47 26.08 -13.12
C LEU A 147 -1.51 26.46 -11.63
N ILE A 148 -0.66 25.84 -10.81
CA ILE A 148 -0.57 26.15 -9.38
C ILE A 148 0.45 27.29 -9.21
N PRO A 149 0.03 28.45 -8.66
CA PRO A 149 0.94 29.55 -8.36
C PRO A 149 2.11 29.08 -7.47
N VAL A 150 3.30 29.58 -7.74
CA VAL A 150 4.52 29.16 -7.02
C VAL A 150 4.36 29.31 -5.50
N TYR A 151 3.72 30.39 -5.04
CA TYR A 151 3.49 30.63 -3.60
C TYR A 151 2.50 29.65 -2.96
N ALA A 152 1.59 29.04 -3.73
CA ALA A 152 0.63 28.07 -3.23
C ALA A 152 1.16 26.64 -3.18
N LYS A 153 2.24 26.32 -3.91
CA LYS A 153 2.83 24.98 -3.93
C LYS A 153 3.29 24.50 -2.55
N PRO A 154 4.00 25.29 -1.73
CA PRO A 154 4.42 24.85 -0.39
C PRO A 154 3.24 24.49 0.52
N VAL A 155 2.14 25.24 0.45
CA VAL A 155 0.93 24.97 1.24
C VAL A 155 0.31 23.64 0.80
N ALA A 156 0.13 23.44 -0.51
CA ALA A 156 -0.44 22.20 -1.05
C ALA A 156 0.44 20.97 -0.72
N LEU A 157 1.78 21.10 -0.80
CA LEU A 157 2.71 20.05 -0.42
C LEU A 157 2.67 19.75 1.08
N SER A 158 2.62 20.78 1.92
CA SER A 158 2.49 20.62 3.38
C SER A 158 1.25 19.81 3.77
N TRP A 159 0.14 19.99 3.06
CA TRP A 159 -1.08 19.20 3.27
C TRP A 159 -0.91 17.73 2.88
N LEU A 160 -0.18 17.45 1.81
CA LEU A 160 0.14 16.07 1.42
C LEU A 160 1.06 15.37 2.43
N ASP A 161 1.93 16.13 3.08
CA ASP A 161 2.88 15.60 4.06
C ASP A 161 2.24 15.38 5.46
N GLN A 162 1.03 15.90 5.70
CA GLN A 162 0.31 15.66 6.94
C GLN A 162 -0.36 14.27 6.95
N SER A 163 0.42 13.23 7.27
CA SER A 163 -0.05 11.87 7.61
C SER A 163 -0.95 11.20 6.55
N GLY A 164 -0.84 11.54 5.28
CA GLY A 164 -1.67 10.96 4.21
C GLY A 164 -3.17 11.24 4.33
N LEU A 165 -3.60 12.13 5.24
CA LEU A 165 -5.02 12.40 5.53
C LEU A 165 -5.80 12.83 4.29
N LEU A 166 -5.19 13.64 3.40
CA LEU A 166 -5.83 14.04 2.16
C LEU A 166 -6.18 12.83 1.28
N LEU A 167 -5.26 11.86 1.16
CA LEU A 167 -5.47 10.68 0.34
C LEU A 167 -6.51 9.74 0.94
N VAL A 168 -6.52 9.62 2.26
CA VAL A 168 -7.56 8.86 2.97
C VAL A 168 -8.93 9.50 2.77
N ALA A 169 -9.03 10.83 2.90
CA ALA A 169 -10.26 11.55 2.65
C ALA A 169 -10.73 11.37 1.21
N TYR A 170 -9.82 11.47 0.25
CA TYR A 170 -10.10 11.31 -1.17
C TYR A 170 -10.59 9.89 -1.51
N ASP A 171 -9.89 8.86 -1.02
CA ASP A 171 -10.29 7.47 -1.22
C ASP A 171 -11.70 7.17 -0.65
N ARG A 172 -12.00 7.69 0.54
CA ARG A 172 -13.32 7.57 1.15
C ARG A 172 -14.39 8.35 0.39
N ALA A 173 -14.04 9.53 -0.10
CA ALA A 173 -14.96 10.35 -0.90
C ALA A 173 -15.33 9.64 -2.20
N ILE A 174 -14.35 9.07 -2.93
CA ILE A 174 -14.61 8.29 -4.15
C ILE A 174 -15.58 7.15 -3.86
N ARG A 175 -15.30 6.32 -2.85
CA ARG A 175 -16.16 5.17 -2.50
C ARG A 175 -17.58 5.60 -2.16
N SER A 176 -17.79 6.80 -1.61
CA SER A 176 -19.11 7.30 -1.25
C SER A 176 -19.93 7.84 -2.43
N VAL A 177 -19.28 8.10 -3.58
CA VAL A 177 -19.94 8.71 -4.76
C VAL A 177 -19.97 7.79 -5.98
N VAL A 178 -19.48 6.57 -5.83
CA VAL A 178 -19.60 5.50 -6.86
C VAL A 178 -20.88 4.73 -6.62
N ASN A 179 -21.66 4.53 -7.66
CA ASN A 179 -22.90 3.74 -7.59
C ASN A 179 -22.62 2.23 -7.70
N GLN A 180 -23.67 1.40 -7.65
CA GLN A 180 -23.58 -0.06 -7.74
C GLN A 180 -23.02 -0.53 -9.09
N ASP A 181 -23.16 0.27 -10.15
CA ASP A 181 -22.64 -0.02 -11.48
C ASP A 181 -21.19 0.47 -11.66
N GLY A 182 -20.59 0.99 -10.59
CA GLY A 182 -19.23 1.49 -10.60
C GLY A 182 -19.05 2.86 -11.26
N ILE A 183 -20.14 3.57 -11.54
CA ILE A 183 -20.10 4.90 -12.14
C ILE A 183 -19.94 5.95 -11.05
N MET A 184 -18.89 6.75 -11.17
CA MET A 184 -18.59 7.82 -10.23
C MET A 184 -19.41 9.09 -10.53
N ASN A 185 -20.10 9.62 -9.52
CA ASN A 185 -20.71 10.95 -9.60
C ASN A 185 -19.66 12.02 -9.33
N LYS A 186 -19.01 12.51 -10.38
CA LYS A 186 -17.97 13.56 -10.30
C LYS A 186 -18.48 14.86 -9.65
N ALA A 187 -19.72 15.23 -9.88
CA ALA A 187 -20.30 16.46 -9.29
C ALA A 187 -20.42 16.35 -7.76
N ALA A 188 -20.66 15.15 -7.23
CA ALA A 188 -20.75 14.91 -5.80
C ALA A 188 -19.37 14.75 -5.12
N LEU A 189 -18.30 14.48 -5.88
CA LEU A 189 -16.98 14.15 -5.33
C LEU A 189 -16.40 15.29 -4.49
N LYS A 190 -16.54 16.54 -4.94
CA LYS A 190 -16.07 17.73 -4.21
C LYS A 190 -16.69 17.83 -2.83
N GLN A 191 -18.02 17.71 -2.75
CA GLN A 191 -18.75 17.79 -1.48
C GLN A 191 -18.42 16.58 -0.60
N ALA A 192 -18.32 15.39 -1.17
CA ALA A 192 -17.91 14.18 -0.45
C ALA A 192 -16.50 14.32 0.12
N LEU A 193 -15.54 14.86 -0.66
CA LEU A 193 -14.19 15.10 -0.18
C LEU A 193 -14.16 16.12 0.96
N ALA A 194 -14.86 17.25 0.84
CA ALA A 194 -14.93 18.23 1.91
C ALA A 194 -15.53 17.62 3.21
N THR A 195 -16.53 16.76 3.08
CA THR A 195 -17.14 16.03 4.21
C THR A 195 -16.12 15.09 4.87
N GLN A 196 -15.35 14.33 4.08
CA GLN A 196 -14.35 13.42 4.61
C GLN A 196 -13.17 14.16 5.27
N LEU A 197 -12.71 15.26 4.68
CA LEU A 197 -11.67 16.11 5.26
C LEU A 197 -12.11 16.69 6.61
N SER A 198 -13.36 17.16 6.71
CA SER A 198 -13.91 17.64 7.98
C SER A 198 -14.05 16.53 9.01
N ALA A 199 -14.41 15.32 8.61
CA ALA A 199 -14.47 14.16 9.50
C ALA A 199 -13.08 13.75 10.03
N LEU A 200 -12.02 14.10 9.31
CA LEU A 200 -10.62 13.90 9.71
C LEU A 200 -10.03 15.09 10.49
N GLY A 201 -10.86 16.09 10.84
CA GLY A 201 -10.48 17.19 11.71
C GLY A 201 -10.13 18.50 11.00
N LEU A 202 -10.25 18.57 9.66
CA LEU A 202 -10.07 19.84 8.96
C LEU A 202 -11.31 20.74 9.17
N PRO A 203 -11.17 22.03 9.53
CA PRO A 203 -12.31 22.93 9.62
C PRO A 203 -13.11 22.98 8.31
N ALA A 204 -14.44 23.07 8.40
CA ALA A 204 -15.32 22.90 7.24
C ALA A 204 -15.04 23.89 6.10
N ALA A 205 -14.73 25.15 6.43
CA ALA A 205 -14.41 26.18 5.43
C ALA A 205 -13.12 25.84 4.66
N GLU A 206 -12.09 25.35 5.35
CA GLU A 206 -10.82 24.95 4.76
C GLU A 206 -10.98 23.65 3.94
N ALA A 207 -11.81 22.72 4.42
CA ALA A 207 -12.12 21.50 3.68
C ALA A 207 -12.83 21.80 2.35
N GLN A 208 -13.77 22.74 2.33
CA GLN A 208 -14.43 23.19 1.11
C GLN A 208 -13.47 23.91 0.15
N ALA A 209 -12.62 24.79 0.69
CA ALA A 209 -11.64 25.53 -0.10
C ALA A 209 -10.62 24.57 -0.75
N LEU A 210 -10.13 23.59 0.00
CA LEU A 210 -9.20 22.58 -0.51
C LEU A 210 -9.86 21.68 -1.57
N GLY A 211 -11.08 21.21 -1.34
CA GLY A 211 -11.83 20.43 -2.32
C GLY A 211 -12.06 21.20 -3.62
N GLY A 212 -12.42 22.48 -3.54
CA GLY A 212 -12.57 23.36 -4.70
C GLY A 212 -11.27 23.60 -5.46
N PHE A 213 -10.17 23.81 -4.74
CA PHE A 213 -8.85 23.96 -5.34
C PHE A 213 -8.41 22.71 -6.10
N LEU A 214 -8.60 21.52 -5.53
CA LEU A 214 -8.24 20.26 -6.17
C LEU A 214 -9.06 20.02 -7.44
N GLU A 215 -10.38 20.31 -7.42
CA GLU A 215 -11.24 20.21 -8.60
C GLU A 215 -10.79 21.19 -9.69
N GLU A 216 -10.63 22.47 -9.35
CA GLU A 216 -10.21 23.53 -10.31
C GLU A 216 -8.89 23.21 -10.99
N LYS A 217 -7.98 22.52 -10.31
CA LYS A 217 -6.65 22.15 -10.84
C LYS A 217 -6.61 20.80 -11.55
N GLY A 218 -7.75 20.16 -11.74
CA GLY A 218 -7.84 18.87 -12.44
C GLY A 218 -7.17 17.70 -11.70
N PHE A 219 -6.96 17.80 -10.39
CA PHE A 219 -6.33 16.74 -9.61
C PHE A 219 -7.14 15.44 -9.63
N PHE A 220 -8.46 15.54 -9.70
CA PHE A 220 -9.34 14.39 -9.77
C PHE A 220 -9.21 13.63 -11.08
N ASP A 221 -8.95 14.32 -12.17
CA ASP A 221 -8.74 13.70 -13.49
C ASP A 221 -7.33 13.09 -13.59
N ALA A 222 -6.33 13.72 -12.96
CA ALA A 222 -4.95 13.21 -12.97
C ALA A 222 -4.75 11.95 -12.12
N LEU A 223 -5.59 11.74 -11.11
CA LEU A 223 -5.45 10.62 -10.19
C LEU A 223 -6.06 9.33 -10.71
N GLU A 224 -7.02 9.38 -11.66
CA GLU A 224 -7.77 8.19 -12.15
C GLU A 224 -7.84 7.01 -11.16
N LEU A 225 -8.04 7.32 -9.89
CA LEU A 225 -8.13 6.35 -8.79
C LEU A 225 -9.49 5.64 -8.81
N THR A 226 -10.08 5.60 -9.99
CA THR A 226 -11.47 5.28 -10.16
C THR A 226 -11.67 3.87 -10.64
N VAL A 227 -12.85 3.49 -10.50
CA VAL A 227 -13.60 2.31 -10.92
C VAL A 227 -12.93 1.56 -12.08
N GLU A 228 -12.60 0.31 -11.85
CA GLU A 228 -12.26 -0.63 -12.90
C GLU A 228 -13.45 -1.49 -13.31
N GLN A 229 -13.23 -2.26 -14.38
CA GLN A 229 -14.19 -3.20 -14.95
C GLN A 229 -14.90 -4.01 -13.85
N ASN A 230 -16.22 -4.01 -13.87
CA ASN A 230 -17.16 -4.66 -12.92
C ASN A 230 -17.60 -3.81 -11.71
N GLY A 231 -17.40 -2.50 -11.71
CA GLY A 231 -17.95 -1.61 -10.68
C GLY A 231 -17.20 -1.59 -9.36
N GLU A 232 -16.02 -2.18 -9.28
CA GLU A 232 -15.20 -2.16 -8.05
C GLU A 232 -14.38 -0.89 -7.94
N VAL A 233 -14.35 -0.32 -6.73
CA VAL A 233 -13.53 0.86 -6.40
C VAL A 233 -12.27 0.42 -5.69
N PHE A 234 -11.14 0.57 -6.35
CA PHE A 234 -9.85 0.18 -5.78
C PHE A 234 -9.19 1.29 -4.95
N GLY A 235 -9.59 2.55 -5.13
CA GLY A 235 -9.00 3.68 -4.43
C GLY A 235 -7.48 3.69 -4.54
N ALA A 236 -6.77 3.95 -3.42
CA ALA A 236 -5.32 3.93 -3.41
C ALA A 236 -4.71 2.54 -3.74
N TYR A 237 -5.44 1.45 -3.57
CA TYR A 237 -4.96 0.12 -3.95
C TYR A 237 -4.67 -0.01 -5.46
N LYS A 238 -5.33 0.81 -6.30
CA LYS A 238 -5.07 0.83 -7.75
C LYS A 238 -3.60 1.13 -8.04
N SER A 239 -2.99 2.06 -7.32
CA SER A 239 -1.59 2.46 -7.53
C SER A 239 -0.59 1.31 -7.34
N VAL A 240 -0.90 0.34 -6.48
CA VAL A 240 -0.08 -0.86 -6.29
C VAL A 240 -0.53 -2.03 -7.16
N GLY A 241 -1.78 -2.03 -7.59
CA GLY A 241 -2.39 -3.09 -8.40
C GLY A 241 -2.09 -3.02 -9.89
N GLN A 242 -1.49 -1.93 -10.38
CA GLN A 242 -1.18 -1.74 -11.80
C GLN A 242 0.24 -2.19 -12.21
N GLY A 243 0.91 -2.93 -11.36
CA GLY A 243 2.31 -3.29 -11.54
C GLY A 243 3.27 -2.22 -11.00
N GLY A 244 4.55 -2.55 -10.98
CA GLY A 244 5.59 -1.67 -10.48
C GLY A 244 6.96 -2.32 -10.47
N ILE A 245 7.97 -1.63 -9.96
CA ILE A 245 9.35 -2.09 -9.90
C ILE A 245 9.70 -2.43 -8.44
N PRO A 246 10.19 -3.66 -8.18
CA PRO A 246 10.48 -4.14 -6.82
C PRO A 246 11.47 -3.29 -6.04
N ASP A 247 12.46 -2.64 -6.68
CA ASP A 247 13.46 -1.80 -6.03
C ASP A 247 12.84 -0.61 -5.26
N ARG A 248 11.72 -0.08 -5.76
CA ARG A 248 10.98 1.00 -5.07
C ARG A 248 10.37 0.52 -3.76
N VAL A 249 9.85 -0.71 -3.76
CA VAL A 249 9.30 -1.33 -2.54
C VAL A 249 10.44 -1.61 -1.56
N ILE A 250 11.51 -2.25 -2.02
CA ILE A 250 12.69 -2.54 -1.21
C ILE A 250 13.27 -1.23 -0.63
N GLY A 251 13.43 -0.21 -1.46
CA GLY A 251 13.95 1.09 -1.05
C GLY A 251 13.07 1.80 -0.03
N ALA A 252 11.75 1.62 -0.08
CA ALA A 252 10.84 2.21 0.89
C ALA A 252 11.09 1.73 2.32
N PHE A 253 11.57 0.49 2.50
CA PHE A 253 11.81 -0.12 3.81
C PHE A 253 13.30 -0.21 4.19
N MET A 254 14.21 -0.28 3.20
CA MET A 254 15.65 -0.46 3.44
C MET A 254 16.48 0.79 3.12
N GLY A 255 15.86 1.85 2.62
CA GLY A 255 16.51 3.11 2.23
C GLY A 255 16.99 3.10 0.78
N LYS A 256 17.54 2.00 0.30
CA LYS A 256 17.98 1.88 -1.10
C LYS A 256 17.62 0.53 -1.69
N GLY A 257 16.97 0.58 -2.85
CA GLY A 257 16.75 -0.54 -3.74
C GLY A 257 17.36 -0.24 -5.10
N ARG A 258 17.83 -1.25 -5.80
CA ARG A 258 18.36 -1.16 -7.16
C ARG A 258 17.78 -2.23 -8.05
N SER A 259 17.60 -1.90 -9.31
CA SER A 259 17.25 -2.85 -10.37
C SER A 259 18.34 -2.90 -11.43
N GLN A 260 18.58 -4.09 -11.95
CA GLN A 260 19.60 -4.36 -12.98
C GLN A 260 19.06 -5.38 -13.99
N LEU A 261 19.42 -5.22 -15.25
CA LEU A 261 19.13 -6.25 -16.27
C LEU A 261 19.98 -7.49 -16.01
N ILE A 262 19.41 -8.67 -16.19
CA ILE A 262 20.13 -9.95 -16.04
C ILE A 262 21.24 -10.11 -17.09
N ALA A 263 21.12 -9.47 -18.24
CA ALA A 263 22.15 -9.45 -19.28
C ALA A 263 23.49 -8.88 -18.78
N ASP A 264 23.49 -7.98 -17.78
CA ASP A 264 24.69 -7.53 -17.07
C ASP A 264 24.92 -8.39 -15.82
N ASN A 265 25.47 -9.57 -16.01
CA ASN A 265 25.52 -10.63 -15.00
C ASN A 265 26.66 -10.52 -13.98
N ARG A 266 27.61 -9.60 -14.12
CA ARG A 266 28.74 -9.49 -13.17
C ARG A 266 28.28 -9.22 -11.75
N LEU A 267 27.45 -8.22 -11.57
CA LEU A 267 26.88 -7.89 -10.26
C LEU A 267 25.87 -8.95 -9.78
N LEU A 268 25.20 -9.64 -10.69
CA LEU A 268 24.22 -10.67 -10.31
C LEU A 268 24.86 -11.77 -9.46
N PHE A 269 26.01 -12.31 -9.86
CA PHE A 269 26.68 -13.37 -9.11
C PHE A 269 27.07 -12.93 -7.70
N ASP A 270 27.55 -11.70 -7.54
CA ASP A 270 27.86 -11.17 -6.22
C ASP A 270 26.60 -11.01 -5.35
N GLN A 271 25.47 -10.58 -5.94
CA GLN A 271 24.22 -10.50 -5.22
C GLN A 271 23.66 -11.90 -4.88
N LEU A 272 23.79 -12.88 -5.77
CA LEU A 272 23.37 -14.27 -5.50
C LEU A 272 24.18 -14.90 -4.35
N ARG A 273 25.49 -14.64 -4.25
CA ARG A 273 26.29 -15.06 -3.10
C ARG A 273 25.86 -14.38 -1.81
N ARG A 274 25.56 -13.06 -1.86
CA ARG A 274 25.00 -12.33 -0.71
C ARG A 274 23.62 -12.85 -0.31
N LEU A 275 22.81 -13.27 -1.28
CA LEU A 275 21.50 -13.87 -1.02
C LEU A 275 21.63 -15.17 -0.22
N HIS A 276 22.57 -16.02 -0.57
CA HIS A 276 22.87 -17.29 0.11
C HIS A 276 23.24 -17.04 1.58
N THR A 277 24.01 -16.00 1.88
CA THR A 277 24.38 -15.63 3.25
C THR A 277 23.31 -14.83 3.98
N GLY A 278 22.15 -14.59 3.38
CA GLY A 278 21.06 -13.81 3.97
C GLY A 278 21.30 -12.29 4.02
N GLY A 279 22.33 -11.79 3.32
CA GLY A 279 22.75 -10.39 3.37
C GLY A 279 22.00 -9.44 2.42
N VAL A 280 21.04 -9.91 1.61
CA VAL A 280 20.34 -9.10 0.63
C VAL A 280 18.92 -9.61 0.37
N ALA A 281 17.97 -8.70 0.27
CA ALA A 281 16.63 -9.00 -0.25
C ALA A 281 16.66 -8.92 -1.78
N MET A 282 16.19 -9.97 -2.46
CA MET A 282 16.20 -10.02 -3.92
C MET A 282 14.87 -10.48 -4.51
N VAL A 283 14.53 -9.86 -5.64
CA VAL A 283 13.35 -10.17 -6.47
C VAL A 283 13.79 -10.21 -7.92
N ALA A 284 13.28 -11.14 -8.71
CA ALA A 284 13.49 -11.17 -10.15
C ALA A 284 12.15 -11.13 -10.90
N ALA A 285 12.14 -10.50 -12.07
CA ALA A 285 10.96 -10.39 -12.90
C ALA A 285 11.20 -11.07 -14.26
N THR A 286 10.22 -11.82 -14.70
CA THR A 286 10.23 -12.52 -15.98
C THR A 286 9.97 -11.58 -17.14
N TRP A 287 10.42 -11.97 -18.33
CA TRP A 287 10.11 -11.25 -19.56
C TRP A 287 8.61 -11.14 -19.80
N PRO A 288 8.12 -10.01 -20.38
CA PRO A 288 6.71 -9.88 -20.79
C PRO A 288 6.31 -10.91 -21.86
N THR A 289 7.25 -11.24 -22.73
CA THR A 289 7.09 -12.31 -23.73
C THR A 289 7.96 -13.49 -23.35
N PRO A 290 7.40 -14.71 -23.25
CA PRO A 290 8.14 -15.91 -22.89
C PRO A 290 9.37 -16.14 -23.79
N ARG A 291 10.52 -16.43 -23.14
CA ARG A 291 11.78 -16.76 -23.81
C ARG A 291 12.32 -18.06 -23.23
N GLY A 292 12.50 -19.05 -24.11
CA GLY A 292 13.08 -20.35 -23.73
C GLY A 292 12.04 -21.42 -23.42
N ALA A 293 12.53 -22.66 -23.33
CA ALA A 293 11.71 -23.86 -23.11
C ALA A 293 11.10 -23.91 -21.69
N GLU A 294 11.64 -23.13 -20.75
CA GLU A 294 11.17 -23.04 -19.37
C GLU A 294 9.73 -22.52 -19.26
N TYR A 295 9.30 -21.68 -20.21
CA TYR A 295 7.92 -21.19 -20.29
C TYR A 295 6.94 -22.22 -20.87
N SER A 296 7.41 -23.31 -21.49
CA SER A 296 6.53 -24.41 -21.88
C SER A 296 5.95 -25.16 -20.67
N ARG A 297 6.58 -24.97 -19.49
CA ARG A 297 6.05 -25.35 -18.19
C ARG A 297 5.31 -24.17 -17.60
N THR A 298 4.12 -23.87 -18.17
CA THR A 298 3.27 -22.74 -17.72
C THR A 298 2.85 -22.81 -16.26
N ASP A 299 3.05 -23.96 -15.64
CA ASP A 299 2.88 -24.19 -14.21
C ASP A 299 3.98 -23.55 -13.33
N LEU A 300 5.15 -23.22 -13.89
CA LEU A 300 6.28 -22.65 -13.12
C LEU A 300 6.48 -21.16 -13.35
N LEU A 301 6.41 -20.71 -14.59
CA LEU A 301 6.77 -19.35 -14.96
C LEU A 301 5.62 -18.61 -15.63
N VAL A 302 5.24 -17.50 -15.03
CA VAL A 302 4.24 -16.57 -15.54
C VAL A 302 4.96 -15.40 -16.23
N PRO A 303 4.60 -15.01 -17.46
CA PRO A 303 5.16 -13.83 -18.11
C PRO A 303 4.82 -12.55 -17.35
N ASN A 304 5.72 -11.55 -17.41
CA ASN A 304 5.52 -10.24 -16.78
C ASN A 304 5.18 -10.35 -15.28
N HIS A 305 5.90 -11.21 -14.57
CA HIS A 305 5.61 -11.53 -13.17
C HIS A 305 6.87 -11.49 -12.31
N ALA A 306 6.73 -11.05 -11.05
CA ALA A 306 7.84 -10.93 -10.12
C ALA A 306 7.86 -12.10 -9.14
N TYR A 307 9.05 -12.60 -8.85
CA TYR A 307 9.33 -13.73 -7.96
C TYR A 307 10.35 -13.35 -6.90
N THR A 308 10.13 -13.78 -5.66
CA THR A 308 11.13 -13.68 -4.60
C THR A 308 12.28 -14.66 -4.87
N LEU A 309 13.53 -14.19 -4.84
CA LEU A 309 14.66 -15.09 -4.76
C LEU A 309 14.88 -15.49 -3.30
N LEU A 310 14.88 -16.78 -3.06
CA LEU A 310 15.07 -17.33 -1.72
C LEU A 310 16.51 -17.73 -1.46
N ASP A 311 17.16 -18.35 -2.44
CA ASP A 311 18.51 -18.86 -2.27
C ASP A 311 19.22 -19.08 -3.62
N TYR A 312 20.54 -19.23 -3.55
CA TYR A 312 21.38 -19.67 -4.64
C TYR A 312 22.45 -20.62 -4.12
N ASP A 313 22.41 -21.85 -4.57
CA ASP A 313 23.45 -22.83 -4.31
C ASP A 313 24.52 -22.75 -5.41
N GLU A 314 25.71 -22.26 -5.07
CA GLU A 314 26.83 -22.09 -6.00
C GLU A 314 27.40 -23.43 -6.44
N ALA A 315 27.35 -24.46 -5.59
CA ALA A 315 27.92 -25.79 -5.92
C ALA A 315 27.08 -26.54 -6.96
N THR A 316 25.78 -26.42 -6.89
CA THR A 316 24.85 -27.08 -7.82
C THR A 316 24.36 -26.15 -8.93
N HIS A 317 24.65 -24.86 -8.84
CA HIS A 317 24.12 -23.81 -9.72
C HIS A 317 22.57 -23.76 -9.77
N ILE A 318 21.92 -23.93 -8.62
CA ILE A 318 20.47 -23.92 -8.48
C ILE A 318 20.04 -22.62 -7.81
N VAL A 319 19.04 -21.95 -8.41
CA VAL A 319 18.36 -20.79 -7.85
C VAL A 319 17.03 -21.24 -7.27
N SER A 320 16.75 -20.91 -6.02
CA SER A 320 15.47 -21.14 -5.34
C SER A 320 14.62 -19.88 -5.40
N LEU A 321 13.39 -20.03 -5.86
CA LEU A 321 12.45 -18.93 -6.08
C LEU A 321 11.12 -19.21 -5.37
N ARG A 322 10.37 -18.13 -5.14
CA ARG A 322 9.01 -18.21 -4.63
C ARG A 322 8.07 -17.34 -5.45
N ASN A 323 6.99 -17.94 -5.93
CA ASN A 323 5.88 -17.22 -6.53
C ASN A 323 5.09 -16.51 -5.42
N PRO A 324 4.84 -15.18 -5.52
CA PRO A 324 4.07 -14.44 -4.53
C PRO A 324 2.61 -14.90 -4.40
N TRP A 325 2.07 -15.69 -5.33
CA TRP A 325 0.74 -16.30 -5.17
C TRP A 325 0.69 -17.24 -3.96
N GLY A 326 1.82 -17.88 -3.60
CA GLY A 326 1.99 -18.64 -2.36
C GLY A 326 1.37 -20.03 -2.36
N ASP A 327 0.79 -20.48 -3.47
CA ASP A 327 0.13 -21.77 -3.64
C ASP A 327 0.39 -22.39 -5.01
N HIS A 328 1.37 -21.87 -5.75
CA HIS A 328 1.69 -22.33 -7.09
C HIS A 328 3.20 -22.15 -7.36
N PRO A 329 3.95 -23.14 -7.90
CA PRO A 329 3.48 -24.48 -8.30
C PRO A 329 3.24 -25.45 -7.12
N ASP A 330 3.84 -25.20 -5.98
CA ASP A 330 3.71 -25.99 -4.74
C ASP A 330 2.89 -25.24 -3.69
N PRO A 331 2.41 -25.88 -2.61
CA PRO A 331 1.62 -25.25 -1.55
C PRO A 331 2.25 -23.99 -0.94
N ASP A 332 3.59 -23.86 -1.00
CA ASP A 332 4.34 -22.69 -0.51
C ASP A 332 4.77 -21.75 -1.64
N GLY A 333 4.45 -22.09 -2.90
CA GLY A 333 4.87 -21.35 -4.08
C GLY A 333 6.38 -21.43 -4.37
N VAL A 334 7.12 -22.34 -3.73
CA VAL A 334 8.57 -22.47 -3.84
C VAL A 334 8.94 -23.45 -4.94
N PHE A 335 9.91 -23.08 -5.76
CA PHE A 335 10.46 -23.95 -6.81
C PHE A 335 11.92 -23.61 -7.07
N THR A 336 12.59 -24.45 -7.84
CA THR A 336 13.99 -24.27 -8.19
C THR A 336 14.20 -24.27 -9.69
N LEU A 337 15.20 -23.52 -10.14
CA LEU A 337 15.66 -23.52 -11.53
C LEU A 337 17.18 -23.65 -11.58
N PRO A 338 17.74 -24.40 -12.58
CA PRO A 338 19.13 -24.26 -12.93
C PRO A 338 19.43 -22.79 -13.30
N LEU A 339 20.61 -22.30 -12.89
CA LEU A 339 21.02 -20.92 -13.15
C LEU A 339 20.90 -20.54 -14.63
N ALA A 340 21.27 -21.44 -15.54
CA ALA A 340 21.16 -21.21 -16.97
C ALA A 340 19.71 -20.98 -17.44
N ALA A 341 18.73 -21.67 -16.82
CA ALA A 341 17.31 -21.47 -17.09
C ALA A 341 16.84 -20.12 -16.51
N PHE A 342 17.25 -19.79 -15.30
CA PHE A 342 16.99 -18.51 -14.66
C PHE A 342 17.49 -17.34 -15.52
N LEU A 343 18.73 -17.37 -16.00
CA LEU A 343 19.32 -16.32 -16.84
C LEU A 343 18.58 -16.09 -18.17
N ARG A 344 17.91 -17.11 -18.72
CA ARG A 344 17.11 -16.98 -19.94
C ARG A 344 15.70 -16.46 -19.68
N ALA A 345 15.08 -16.90 -18.58
CA ALA A 345 13.68 -16.67 -18.31
C ALA A 345 13.39 -15.29 -17.71
N TYR A 346 14.35 -14.73 -17.00
CA TYR A 346 14.15 -13.45 -16.29
C TYR A 346 14.80 -12.28 -17.03
N GLU A 347 14.17 -11.11 -16.93
CA GLU A 347 14.63 -9.88 -17.59
C GLU A 347 15.54 -9.06 -16.69
N PHE A 348 15.08 -8.83 -15.46
CA PHE A 348 15.83 -8.04 -14.49
C PHE A 348 15.68 -8.61 -13.08
N TYR A 349 16.54 -8.15 -12.19
CA TYR A 349 16.47 -8.40 -10.76
C TYR A 349 16.56 -7.08 -10.00
N SER A 350 15.94 -7.06 -8.81
CA SER A 350 15.98 -5.94 -7.88
C SER A 350 16.51 -6.43 -6.54
N TYR A 351 17.30 -5.61 -5.86
CA TYR A 351 17.96 -5.99 -4.61
C TYR A 351 18.12 -4.80 -3.64
N SER A 352 18.29 -5.10 -2.33
CA SER A 352 18.67 -4.12 -1.30
C SER A 352 20.17 -3.84 -1.33
N GLU A 353 20.57 -2.56 -1.22
CA GLU A 353 21.98 -2.17 -1.03
C GLU A 353 22.45 -2.36 0.41
#